data_697f62d342aa550741196a525c1e4d8d
#
_entry.id   697f62d342aa550741196a525c1e4d8d
#
_cell.length_a   1.000
_cell.length_b   1.000
_cell.length_c   1.000
_cell.angle_alpha   90.00
_cell.angle_beta   90.00
_cell.angle_gamma   90.00
#
_symmetry.space_group_name_H-M   'P 1'
#
loop_
_entity.id
_entity.type
_entity.pdbx_description
1 polymer ?
#
loop_
_entity_poly.entity_id
_entity_poly.type
_entity_poly.pdbx_seq_one_letter_code
_entity_poly.pdbx_strand_id
1 'polypeptide(L)'
;MQPIVFSKAGKIQLNKYVNGIPVKSGTTSYFRNGAVQQITPNITINGSPIADGNSLWNAANPDTSIEGTMAVQLGFMPPELYAFVMGDTSEELTNTPFPVVDEEITIPTEAPYAIKLKHMPIDGTLIVVDKDAKPWSKADTTPEAGKYFVNATNKDTLEFVEADAGKALFVSYDYQASKVTRFGLPKTPVRPAYQLVISTEATGEDDTLCEAAVIIDRCKVQGQINPPQQGGTPQPVTITFTILKPRGNNRAVDYAITPISQ
;
A
#
# COMPACT_ATOMS: atom_id res chain seq x y z
N MET A 1 -3.96 -16.28 37.33
CA MET A 1 -4.25 -15.80 35.97
C MET A 1 -4.09 -17.01 35.08
N GLN A 2 -5.14 -17.41 34.39
CA GLN A 2 -5.09 -18.59 33.51
C GLN A 2 -4.24 -18.30 32.29
N PRO A 3 -3.56 -19.30 31.70
CA PRO A 3 -2.87 -19.15 30.43
C PRO A 3 -3.85 -18.72 29.33
N ILE A 4 -3.41 -17.83 28.47
CA ILE A 4 -4.23 -17.25 27.41
C ILE A 4 -3.49 -17.37 26.08
N VAL A 5 -4.19 -17.82 25.06
CA VAL A 5 -3.68 -17.92 23.69
C VAL A 5 -4.46 -16.95 22.80
N PHE A 6 -3.74 -16.09 22.08
CA PHE A 6 -4.34 -15.24 21.05
C PHE A 6 -4.75 -16.12 19.86
N SER A 7 -6.04 -16.23 19.60
CA SER A 7 -6.60 -17.19 18.64
C SER A 7 -6.84 -16.61 17.26
N LYS A 8 -6.98 -15.30 17.14
CA LYS A 8 -7.23 -14.63 15.85
C LYS A 8 -6.44 -13.33 15.72
N ALA A 9 -5.96 -13.05 14.52
CA ALA A 9 -5.53 -11.71 14.16
C ALA A 9 -6.77 -10.81 14.01
N GLY A 10 -6.77 -9.68 14.70
CA GLY A 10 -7.95 -8.84 14.86
C GLY A 10 -8.03 -7.66 13.89
N LYS A 11 -8.67 -6.60 14.34
CA LYS A 11 -8.80 -5.32 13.63
C LYS A 11 -7.78 -4.34 14.17
N ILE A 12 -7.25 -3.48 13.30
CA ILE A 12 -6.37 -2.38 13.71
C ILE A 12 -7.08 -1.04 13.62
N GLN A 13 -6.75 -0.17 14.56
CA GLN A 13 -7.17 1.23 14.58
C GLN A 13 -5.96 2.11 14.89
N LEU A 14 -5.75 3.14 14.08
CA LEU A 14 -4.73 4.15 14.30
C LEU A 14 -5.42 5.45 14.75
N ASN A 15 -5.01 5.96 15.89
CA ASN A 15 -5.50 7.21 16.43
C ASN A 15 -4.40 8.27 16.32
N LYS A 16 -4.67 9.36 15.62
CA LYS A 16 -3.73 10.47 15.48
C LYS A 16 -3.62 11.24 16.80
N TYR A 17 -2.42 11.67 17.15
CA TYR A 17 -2.22 12.58 18.26
C TYR A 17 -2.57 14.01 17.87
N VAL A 18 -3.46 14.64 18.67
CA VAL A 18 -3.77 16.06 18.59
C VAL A 18 -3.49 16.65 19.97
N ASN A 19 -2.64 17.67 20.05
CA ASN A 19 -2.21 18.30 21.31
C ASN A 19 -1.71 17.31 22.37
N GLY A 20 -1.05 16.23 21.94
CA GLY A 20 -0.47 15.21 22.84
C GLY A 20 -1.46 14.14 23.34
N ILE A 21 -2.70 14.16 22.89
CA ILE A 21 -3.75 13.20 23.25
C ILE A 21 -4.16 12.40 22.00
N PRO A 22 -4.31 11.05 22.08
CA PRO A 22 -4.81 10.27 20.97
C PRO A 22 -6.30 10.55 20.76
N VAL A 23 -6.68 10.93 19.56
CA VAL A 23 -8.07 11.21 19.20
C VAL A 23 -8.76 9.94 18.73
N LYS A 24 -9.80 9.52 19.45
CA LYS A 24 -10.56 8.30 19.20
C LYS A 24 -11.88 8.52 18.46
N SER A 25 -12.28 9.78 18.22
CA SER A 25 -13.56 10.08 17.56
C SER A 25 -13.52 9.88 16.05
N GLY A 26 -14.64 9.46 15.47
CA GLY A 26 -14.79 8.86 14.14
C GLY A 26 -14.17 9.60 12.94
N THR A 27 -14.04 10.92 12.95
CA THR A 27 -13.46 11.71 11.85
C THR A 27 -11.93 11.84 11.92
N THR A 28 -11.33 11.48 13.06
CA THR A 28 -9.89 11.61 13.30
C THR A 28 -9.18 10.29 13.54
N SER A 29 -9.92 9.17 13.61
CA SER A 29 -9.35 7.83 13.53
C SER A 29 -8.84 7.62 12.13
N TYR A 30 -7.53 7.55 11.98
CA TYR A 30 -6.93 7.58 10.67
C TYR A 30 -7.21 6.32 9.85
N PHE A 31 -7.41 5.17 10.49
CA PHE A 31 -7.57 3.93 9.75
C PHE A 31 -8.22 2.82 10.58
N ARG A 32 -9.17 2.11 9.96
CA ARG A 32 -9.77 0.86 10.49
C ARG A 32 -9.70 -0.21 9.42
N ASN A 33 -8.99 -1.29 9.67
CA ASN A 33 -8.93 -2.42 8.75
C ASN A 33 -9.27 -3.73 9.47
N GLY A 34 -10.04 -4.58 8.81
CA GLY A 34 -10.41 -5.91 9.29
C GLY A 34 -9.57 -7.06 8.75
N ALA A 35 -8.57 -6.80 7.89
CA ALA A 35 -7.82 -7.85 7.18
C ALA A 35 -6.43 -8.12 7.78
N VAL A 36 -6.28 -7.97 9.09
CA VAL A 36 -5.03 -8.30 9.78
C VAL A 36 -4.85 -9.82 9.76
N GLN A 37 -3.75 -10.28 9.20
CA GLN A 37 -3.39 -11.70 9.14
C GLN A 37 -2.41 -12.10 10.24
N GLN A 38 -1.47 -11.23 10.58
CA GLN A 38 -0.45 -11.50 11.57
C GLN A 38 0.00 -10.22 12.27
N ILE A 39 0.34 -10.36 13.54
CA ILE A 39 0.91 -9.30 14.37
C ILE A 39 2.16 -9.88 15.04
N THR A 40 3.29 -9.20 14.84
CA THR A 40 4.57 -9.65 15.40
C THR A 40 5.21 -8.52 16.19
N PRO A 41 5.14 -8.53 17.53
CA PRO A 41 5.90 -7.63 18.37
C PRO A 41 7.37 -8.05 18.40
N ASN A 42 8.27 -7.10 18.37
CA ASN A 42 9.70 -7.30 18.61
C ASN A 42 10.17 -6.20 19.55
N ILE A 43 10.45 -6.58 20.79
CA ILE A 43 10.89 -5.67 21.86
C ILE A 43 12.23 -6.18 22.36
N THR A 44 13.24 -5.32 22.31
CA THR A 44 14.59 -5.61 22.78
C THR A 44 14.93 -4.65 23.91
N ILE A 45 15.39 -5.20 25.01
CA ILE A 45 15.93 -4.46 26.14
C ILE A 45 17.44 -4.62 26.09
N ASN A 46 18.15 -3.52 25.89
CA ASN A 46 19.63 -3.52 25.82
C ASN A 46 20.21 -3.15 27.20
N GLY A 47 21.12 -3.94 27.66
CA GLY A 47 21.89 -3.68 28.89
C GLY A 47 23.36 -3.38 28.58
N SER A 48 24.02 -2.65 29.47
CA SER A 48 25.46 -2.42 29.40
C SER A 48 26.12 -3.12 30.59
N PRO A 49 26.84 -4.23 30.35
CA PRO A 49 27.48 -4.97 31.44
C PRO A 49 28.58 -4.13 32.08
N ILE A 50 28.61 -4.12 33.41
CA ILE A 50 29.68 -3.53 34.22
C ILE A 50 30.56 -4.67 34.68
N ALA A 51 31.80 -4.69 34.19
CA ALA A 51 32.78 -5.72 34.58
C ALA A 51 33.20 -5.57 36.05
N ASP A 52 33.30 -6.67 36.75
CA ASP A 52 34.00 -6.73 38.04
C ASP A 52 35.50 -6.91 37.74
N GLY A 53 36.32 -5.96 38.19
CA GLY A 53 37.76 -5.97 37.95
C GLY A 53 38.52 -7.18 38.54
N ASN A 54 37.90 -7.95 39.44
CA ASN A 54 38.47 -9.11 40.12
C ASN A 54 37.78 -10.45 39.77
N SER A 55 36.83 -10.45 38.87
CA SER A 55 36.03 -11.62 38.51
C SER A 55 35.83 -11.76 37.00
N LEU A 56 35.62 -12.99 36.53
CA LEU A 56 35.21 -13.27 35.16
C LEU A 56 33.72 -12.94 34.91
N TRP A 57 32.98 -12.59 35.96
CA TRP A 57 31.55 -12.27 35.90
C TRP A 57 31.33 -10.75 35.92
N ASN A 58 30.26 -10.32 35.26
CA ASN A 58 29.85 -8.91 35.33
C ASN A 58 29.25 -8.62 36.72
N ALA A 59 29.65 -7.51 37.34
CA ALA A 59 29.09 -7.05 38.60
C ALA A 59 27.64 -6.60 38.50
N ALA A 60 27.24 -6.02 37.35
CA ALA A 60 25.88 -5.58 37.05
C ALA A 60 25.65 -5.49 35.54
N ASN A 61 24.40 -5.50 35.13
CA ASN A 61 23.99 -5.28 33.74
C ASN A 61 22.76 -4.38 33.74
N PRO A 62 22.91 -3.08 34.02
CA PRO A 62 21.77 -2.15 33.97
C PRO A 62 21.23 -1.99 32.57
N ASP A 63 19.91 -1.92 32.48
CA ASP A 63 19.22 -1.65 31.22
C ASP A 63 19.52 -0.21 30.77
N THR A 64 19.98 -0.06 29.51
CA THR A 64 20.38 1.24 28.94
C THR A 64 19.40 1.78 27.93
N SER A 65 18.72 0.90 27.19
CA SER A 65 17.70 1.29 26.22
C SER A 65 16.67 0.19 26.01
N ILE A 66 15.47 0.62 25.63
CA ILE A 66 14.40 -0.26 25.17
C ILE A 66 14.05 0.14 23.74
N GLU A 67 14.14 -0.79 22.84
CA GLU A 67 13.75 -0.63 21.44
C GLU A 67 12.60 -1.58 21.13
N GLY A 68 11.64 -1.10 20.37
CA GLY A 68 10.49 -1.92 20.01
C GLY A 68 9.95 -1.61 18.65
N THR A 69 9.55 -2.66 17.96
CA THR A 69 8.79 -2.58 16.72
C THR A 69 7.57 -3.50 16.79
N MET A 70 6.55 -3.13 16.04
CA MET A 70 5.36 -3.94 15.82
C MET A 70 5.14 -4.10 14.33
N ALA A 71 5.27 -5.31 13.82
CA ALA A 71 4.95 -5.64 12.45
C ALA A 71 3.50 -6.12 12.37
N VAL A 72 2.73 -5.55 11.44
CA VAL A 72 1.35 -5.91 11.16
C VAL A 72 1.25 -6.33 9.70
N GLN A 73 0.86 -7.58 9.48
CA GLN A 73 0.67 -8.14 8.16
C GLN A 73 -0.80 -8.04 7.76
N LEU A 74 -1.07 -7.46 6.59
CA LEU A 74 -2.41 -7.24 6.04
C LEU A 74 -2.60 -8.04 4.77
N GLY A 75 -3.76 -8.68 4.63
CA GLY A 75 -4.12 -9.42 3.43
C GLY A 75 -4.42 -8.53 2.22
N PHE A 76 -4.83 -7.29 2.45
CA PHE A 76 -5.01 -6.27 1.43
C PHE A 76 -4.70 -4.89 2.03
N MET A 77 -4.37 -3.95 1.17
CA MET A 77 -3.98 -2.60 1.58
C MET A 77 -4.70 -1.58 0.68
N PRO A 78 -5.65 -0.81 1.23
CA PRO A 78 -6.33 0.24 0.47
C PRO A 78 -5.38 1.41 0.14
N PRO A 79 -5.66 2.18 -0.93
CA PRO A 79 -4.82 3.31 -1.37
C PRO A 79 -4.50 4.32 -0.27
N GLU A 80 -5.45 4.59 0.62
CA GLU A 80 -5.29 5.52 1.74
C GLU A 80 -4.20 5.05 2.71
N LEU A 81 -4.07 3.74 2.89
CA LEU A 81 -3.06 3.17 3.76
C LEU A 81 -1.67 3.23 3.11
N TYR A 82 -1.57 3.02 1.79
CA TYR A 82 -0.33 3.26 1.06
C TYR A 82 0.12 4.71 1.20
N ALA A 83 -0.78 5.67 0.96
CA ALA A 83 -0.51 7.08 1.15
C ALA A 83 -0.01 7.37 2.57
N PHE A 84 -0.73 6.87 3.58
CA PHE A 84 -0.35 7.01 4.98
C PHE A 84 1.07 6.51 5.29
N VAL A 85 1.44 5.32 4.83
CA VAL A 85 2.78 4.77 5.09
C VAL A 85 3.86 5.56 4.35
N MET A 86 3.55 6.09 3.16
CA MET A 86 4.45 6.99 2.42
C MET A 86 4.56 8.39 3.05
N GLY A 87 3.67 8.73 3.99
CA GLY A 87 3.60 10.08 4.58
C GLY A 87 2.92 11.09 3.68
N ASP A 88 1.96 10.62 2.90
CA ASP A 88 1.14 11.36 1.96
C ASP A 88 -0.35 11.25 2.32
N THR A 89 -1.20 11.89 1.54
CA THR A 89 -2.65 11.74 1.55
C THR A 89 -3.11 11.27 0.18
N SER A 90 -4.07 10.35 0.11
CA SER A 90 -4.69 9.99 -1.15
C SER A 90 -5.61 11.11 -1.63
N GLU A 91 -5.53 11.43 -2.91
CA GLU A 91 -6.35 12.44 -3.57
C GLU A 91 -7.24 11.76 -4.61
N GLU A 92 -8.52 12.11 -4.66
CA GLU A 92 -9.40 11.75 -5.76
C GLU A 92 -9.42 12.88 -6.79
N LEU A 93 -8.93 12.59 -7.97
CA LEU A 93 -8.87 13.52 -9.10
C LEU A 93 -9.91 13.12 -10.15
N THR A 94 -10.52 14.12 -10.78
CA THR A 94 -11.47 13.93 -11.90
C THR A 94 -10.90 14.50 -13.18
N ASN A 95 -11.25 13.90 -14.32
CA ASN A 95 -10.77 14.32 -15.64
C ASN A 95 -9.25 14.52 -15.71
N THR A 96 -8.52 13.51 -15.23
CA THR A 96 -7.05 13.54 -15.14
C THR A 96 -6.45 12.61 -16.20
N PRO A 97 -5.37 13.00 -16.87
CA PRO A 97 -4.63 12.12 -17.76
C PRO A 97 -4.19 10.83 -17.04
N PHE A 98 -4.51 9.70 -17.63
CA PHE A 98 -4.13 8.39 -17.13
C PHE A 98 -3.47 7.56 -18.24
N PRO A 99 -2.29 6.97 -18.03
CA PRO A 99 -1.56 6.26 -19.06
C PRO A 99 -2.12 4.86 -19.31
N VAL A 100 -2.20 4.50 -20.58
CA VAL A 100 -2.30 3.12 -21.07
C VAL A 100 -0.96 2.77 -21.67
N VAL A 101 -0.38 1.65 -21.25
CA VAL A 101 0.92 1.19 -21.72
C VAL A 101 0.75 -0.14 -22.42
N ASP A 102 1.30 -0.24 -23.63
CA ASP A 102 1.37 -1.47 -24.42
C ASP A 102 0.02 -2.18 -24.61
N GLU A 103 -1.02 -1.43 -24.99
CA GLU A 103 -2.27 -2.03 -25.47
C GLU A 103 -1.99 -2.81 -26.74
N GLU A 104 -2.08 -4.14 -26.66
CA GLU A 104 -1.85 -5.02 -27.80
C GLU A 104 -3.05 -4.97 -28.76
N ILE A 105 -2.78 -4.66 -30.01
CA ILE A 105 -3.76 -4.61 -31.09
C ILE A 105 -3.25 -5.42 -32.27
N THR A 106 -4.17 -6.04 -33.02
CA THR A 106 -3.84 -6.74 -34.28
C THR A 106 -4.66 -6.14 -35.41
N ILE A 107 -3.99 -5.69 -36.48
CA ILE A 107 -4.67 -5.11 -37.64
C ILE A 107 -5.54 -6.18 -38.30
N PRO A 108 -6.83 -5.94 -38.55
CA PRO A 108 -7.70 -6.91 -39.21
C PRO A 108 -7.12 -7.41 -40.54
N THR A 109 -7.36 -8.67 -40.87
CA THR A 109 -6.94 -9.28 -42.16
C THR A 109 -7.86 -8.92 -43.30
N GLU A 110 -9.05 -8.40 -42.99
CA GLU A 110 -10.09 -7.98 -43.97
C GLU A 110 -10.51 -6.55 -43.67
N ALA A 111 -10.99 -5.86 -44.69
CA ALA A 111 -11.51 -4.49 -44.56
C ALA A 111 -12.77 -4.44 -43.65
N PRO A 112 -12.93 -3.39 -42.85
CA PRO A 112 -12.06 -2.22 -42.71
C PRO A 112 -10.80 -2.52 -41.87
N TYR A 113 -9.67 -2.05 -42.34
CA TYR A 113 -8.38 -2.15 -41.61
C TYR A 113 -8.30 -1.10 -40.52
N ALA A 114 -9.26 -1.12 -39.62
CA ALA A 114 -9.43 -0.14 -38.57
C ALA A 114 -9.58 -0.81 -37.20
N ILE A 115 -9.00 -0.22 -36.17
CA ILE A 115 -9.04 -0.73 -34.81
C ILE A 115 -9.49 0.39 -33.88
N LYS A 116 -10.43 0.06 -33.01
CA LYS A 116 -10.87 0.94 -31.96
C LYS A 116 -10.07 0.65 -30.67
N LEU A 117 -9.43 1.69 -30.14
CA LEU A 117 -8.73 1.66 -28.86
C LEU A 117 -9.74 1.57 -27.69
N LYS A 118 -9.30 1.10 -26.54
CA LYS A 118 -10.16 1.02 -25.32
C LYS A 118 -10.62 2.38 -24.84
N HIS A 119 -9.78 3.39 -25.00
CA HIS A 119 -10.06 4.76 -24.58
C HIS A 119 -9.66 5.74 -25.67
N MET A 120 -10.27 6.93 -25.66
CA MET A 120 -9.92 8.00 -26.58
C MET A 120 -8.59 8.65 -26.15
N PRO A 121 -7.54 8.59 -26.99
CA PRO A 121 -6.25 9.19 -26.68
C PRO A 121 -6.33 10.72 -26.54
N ILE A 122 -5.50 11.26 -25.66
CA ILE A 122 -5.23 12.70 -25.64
C ILE A 122 -4.32 13.03 -26.83
N ASP A 123 -4.68 14.07 -27.56
CA ASP A 123 -3.92 14.48 -28.75
C ASP A 123 -2.43 14.66 -28.42
N GLY A 124 -1.55 14.03 -29.21
CA GLY A 124 -0.09 14.13 -29.07
C GLY A 124 0.56 13.13 -28.08
N THR A 125 -0.22 12.29 -27.40
CA THR A 125 0.32 11.28 -26.47
C THR A 125 0.47 9.89 -27.06
N LEU A 126 -0.07 9.67 -28.27
CA LEU A 126 -0.14 8.37 -28.92
C LEU A 126 1.25 7.92 -29.42
N ILE A 127 1.68 6.75 -28.97
CA ILE A 127 2.91 6.08 -29.41
C ILE A 127 2.50 4.69 -29.90
N VAL A 128 2.88 4.35 -31.13
CA VAL A 128 2.61 3.04 -31.73
C VAL A 128 3.94 2.39 -32.08
N VAL A 129 4.15 1.16 -31.64
CA VAL A 129 5.35 0.38 -31.95
C VAL A 129 4.95 -1.02 -32.45
N ASP A 130 5.80 -1.64 -33.25
CA ASP A 130 5.65 -3.05 -33.62
C ASP A 130 6.26 -4.00 -32.57
N LYS A 131 6.16 -5.30 -32.82
CA LYS A 131 6.72 -6.35 -31.94
C LYS A 131 8.24 -6.25 -31.70
N ASP A 132 8.96 -5.57 -32.59
CA ASP A 132 10.40 -5.35 -32.50
C ASP A 132 10.73 -3.98 -31.87
N ALA A 133 9.74 -3.35 -31.22
CA ALA A 133 9.80 -2.00 -30.63
C ALA A 133 10.16 -0.87 -31.64
N LYS A 134 9.95 -1.11 -32.91
CA LYS A 134 10.17 -0.10 -33.95
C LYS A 134 8.97 0.85 -34.00
N PRO A 135 9.21 2.18 -33.90
CA PRO A 135 8.12 3.15 -33.87
C PRO A 135 7.46 3.30 -35.24
N TRP A 136 6.12 3.39 -35.21
CA TRP A 136 5.32 3.76 -36.38
C TRP A 136 5.01 5.25 -36.32
N SER A 137 5.19 5.94 -37.43
CA SER A 137 4.85 7.36 -37.55
C SER A 137 3.37 7.56 -37.86
N LYS A 138 2.84 8.71 -37.46
CA LYS A 138 1.48 9.11 -37.83
C LYS A 138 1.45 9.53 -39.30
N ALA A 139 0.45 9.10 -40.04
CA ALA A 139 0.13 9.61 -41.37
C ALA A 139 -0.66 10.92 -41.26
N ASP A 140 -0.42 11.88 -42.18
CA ASP A 140 -0.98 13.23 -42.08
C ASP A 140 -2.43 13.33 -42.62
N THR A 141 -2.73 12.70 -43.75
CA THR A 141 -3.99 12.89 -44.47
C THR A 141 -4.74 11.61 -44.72
N THR A 142 -4.08 10.52 -45.01
CA THR A 142 -4.67 9.21 -45.36
C THR A 142 -3.79 8.09 -44.81
N PRO A 143 -4.37 6.90 -44.56
CA PRO A 143 -3.56 5.75 -44.17
C PRO A 143 -2.45 5.42 -45.16
N GLU A 144 -1.24 5.15 -44.70
CA GLU A 144 -0.08 4.79 -45.49
C GLU A 144 0.60 3.54 -44.90
N ALA A 145 1.26 2.73 -45.74
CA ALA A 145 1.95 1.51 -45.30
C ALA A 145 3.04 1.78 -44.28
N GLY A 146 3.03 1.06 -43.17
CA GLY A 146 3.96 1.23 -42.06
C GLY A 146 3.72 2.48 -41.21
N LYS A 147 2.57 3.12 -41.37
CA LYS A 147 2.11 4.25 -40.55
C LYS A 147 0.72 4.00 -40.01
N TYR A 148 0.36 4.69 -38.93
CA TYR A 148 -1.00 4.72 -38.43
C TYR A 148 -1.68 6.04 -38.77
N PHE A 149 -2.97 6.00 -39.04
CA PHE A 149 -3.80 7.18 -39.22
C PHE A 149 -4.86 7.25 -38.12
N VAL A 150 -5.04 8.41 -37.50
CA VAL A 150 -6.09 8.63 -36.51
C VAL A 150 -7.33 9.16 -37.22
N ASN A 151 -8.46 8.44 -37.11
CA ASN A 151 -9.69 8.86 -37.72
C ASN A 151 -10.13 10.24 -37.22
N ALA A 152 -10.44 11.15 -38.12
CA ALA A 152 -10.75 12.55 -37.79
C ALA A 152 -12.06 12.68 -36.97
N THR A 153 -13.01 11.81 -37.21
CA THR A 153 -14.33 11.80 -36.53
C THR A 153 -14.28 11.00 -35.23
N ASN A 154 -13.66 9.82 -35.26
CA ASN A 154 -13.57 8.90 -34.16
C ASN A 154 -12.10 8.81 -33.71
N LYS A 155 -11.64 9.74 -32.89
CA LYS A 155 -10.23 9.84 -32.44
C LYS A 155 -9.73 8.61 -31.65
N ASP A 156 -10.60 7.73 -31.24
CA ASP A 156 -10.28 6.42 -30.62
C ASP A 156 -10.04 5.31 -31.66
N THR A 157 -10.11 5.62 -32.95
CA THR A 157 -9.98 4.65 -34.02
C THR A 157 -8.71 4.92 -34.84
N LEU A 158 -7.89 3.88 -34.95
CA LEU A 158 -6.70 3.87 -35.80
C LEU A 158 -7.01 3.16 -37.11
N GLU A 159 -6.65 3.75 -38.22
CA GLU A 159 -6.81 3.20 -39.56
C GLU A 159 -5.47 2.83 -40.17
N PHE A 160 -5.47 1.77 -40.95
CA PHE A 160 -4.30 1.19 -41.58
C PHE A 160 -4.59 0.83 -43.03
N VAL A 161 -3.61 0.37 -43.77
CA VAL A 161 -3.77 -0.11 -45.15
C VAL A 161 -3.73 -1.63 -45.20
N GLU A 162 -4.21 -2.20 -46.29
CA GLU A 162 -4.19 -3.64 -46.55
C GLU A 162 -2.79 -4.25 -46.43
N ALA A 163 -1.74 -3.53 -46.84
CA ALA A 163 -0.35 -3.99 -46.74
C ALA A 163 0.14 -4.24 -45.32
N ASP A 164 -0.58 -3.73 -44.31
CA ASP A 164 -0.27 -3.90 -42.88
C ASP A 164 -1.19 -4.91 -42.19
N ALA A 165 -2.12 -5.54 -42.92
CA ALA A 165 -3.07 -6.51 -42.39
C ALA A 165 -2.38 -7.64 -41.61
N GLY A 166 -2.95 -8.03 -40.48
CA GLY A 166 -2.46 -9.09 -39.61
C GLY A 166 -1.23 -8.74 -38.77
N LYS A 167 -0.67 -7.52 -38.86
CA LYS A 167 0.44 -7.11 -38.00
C LYS A 167 -0.05 -6.83 -36.59
N ALA A 168 0.73 -7.31 -35.60
CA ALA A 168 0.52 -6.98 -34.20
C ALA A 168 1.30 -5.71 -33.84
N LEU A 169 0.64 -4.79 -33.15
CA LEU A 169 1.19 -3.51 -32.70
C LEU A 169 0.90 -3.32 -31.21
N PHE A 170 1.74 -2.53 -30.55
CA PHE A 170 1.58 -2.11 -29.17
C PHE A 170 1.36 -0.59 -29.15
N VAL A 171 0.31 -0.18 -28.46
CA VAL A 171 -0.12 1.21 -28.43
C VAL A 171 -0.10 1.74 -27.02
N SER A 172 0.66 2.82 -26.80
CA SER A 172 0.72 3.52 -25.51
C SER A 172 0.18 4.94 -25.70
N TYR A 173 -0.65 5.39 -24.77
CA TYR A 173 -1.27 6.71 -24.83
C TYR A 173 -1.83 7.14 -23.47
N ASP A 174 -2.06 8.43 -23.30
CA ASP A 174 -2.82 8.96 -22.17
C ASP A 174 -4.27 9.18 -22.58
N TYR A 175 -5.22 8.93 -21.67
CA TYR A 175 -6.62 9.26 -21.83
C TYR A 175 -7.16 10.03 -20.63
N GLN A 176 -8.28 10.74 -20.79
CA GLN A 176 -8.95 11.44 -19.70
C GLN A 176 -9.78 10.46 -18.88
N ALA A 177 -9.25 10.08 -17.70
CA ALA A 177 -9.98 9.23 -16.77
C ALA A 177 -10.98 10.05 -15.94
N SER A 178 -12.21 9.56 -15.82
CA SER A 178 -13.27 10.25 -15.06
C SER A 178 -12.96 10.34 -13.56
N LYS A 179 -12.28 9.34 -13.01
CA LYS A 179 -11.90 9.28 -11.60
C LYS A 179 -10.56 8.57 -11.45
N VAL A 180 -9.60 9.21 -10.79
CA VAL A 180 -8.28 8.67 -10.50
C VAL A 180 -7.98 8.89 -9.02
N THR A 181 -7.63 7.82 -8.30
CA THR A 181 -7.07 7.94 -6.96
C THR A 181 -5.55 8.03 -7.07
N ARG A 182 -5.00 9.17 -6.67
CA ARG A 182 -3.56 9.43 -6.72
C ARG A 182 -2.96 9.47 -5.32
N PHE A 183 -1.84 8.82 -5.14
CA PHE A 183 -1.01 8.88 -3.94
C PHE A 183 0.43 8.58 -4.33
N GLY A 184 1.39 8.95 -3.48
CA GLY A 184 2.79 8.74 -3.81
C GLY A 184 3.73 9.05 -2.67
N LEU A 185 5.01 9.16 -2.96
CA LEU A 185 6.02 9.62 -2.02
C LEU A 185 6.20 11.13 -2.20
N PRO A 186 5.73 11.97 -1.27
CA PRO A 186 5.90 13.42 -1.38
C PRO A 186 7.36 13.81 -1.19
N LYS A 187 7.76 14.97 -1.72
CA LYS A 187 9.12 15.51 -1.56
C LYS A 187 9.51 15.65 -0.09
N THR A 188 8.56 15.93 0.78
CA THR A 188 8.75 16.04 2.22
C THR A 188 7.71 15.20 2.93
N PRO A 189 7.97 13.89 3.15
CA PRO A 189 7.01 13.00 3.79
C PRO A 189 6.79 13.37 5.25
N VAL A 190 5.54 13.54 5.65
CA VAL A 190 5.16 13.82 7.04
C VAL A 190 4.58 12.55 7.66
N ARG A 191 5.29 11.98 8.63
CA ARG A 191 4.85 10.80 9.37
C ARG A 191 4.66 11.16 10.85
N PRO A 192 3.46 11.55 11.25
CA PRO A 192 3.17 11.85 12.66
C PRO A 192 3.22 10.57 13.52
N ALA A 193 3.22 10.76 14.83
CA ALA A 193 3.05 9.66 15.76
C ALA A 193 1.56 9.33 15.91
N TYR A 194 1.28 8.04 16.16
CA TYR A 194 -0.06 7.49 16.34
C TYR A 194 -0.12 6.62 17.59
N GLN A 195 -1.31 6.43 18.14
CA GLN A 195 -1.62 5.31 19.00
C GLN A 195 -2.13 4.18 18.10
N LEU A 196 -1.59 2.98 18.26
CA LEU A 196 -2.05 1.79 17.56
C LEU A 196 -2.84 0.93 18.54
N VAL A 197 -4.08 0.62 18.18
CA VAL A 197 -4.95 -0.29 18.91
C VAL A 197 -5.25 -1.48 18.02
N ILE A 198 -4.96 -2.67 18.52
CA ILE A 198 -5.22 -3.94 17.85
C ILE A 198 -6.24 -4.68 18.69
N SER A 199 -7.44 -4.90 18.15
CA SER A 199 -8.48 -5.71 18.77
C SER A 199 -8.38 -7.14 18.23
N THR A 200 -8.33 -8.13 19.10
CA THR A 200 -8.20 -9.54 18.77
C THR A 200 -9.04 -10.39 19.72
N GLU A 201 -9.14 -11.68 19.44
CA GLU A 201 -9.76 -12.65 20.31
C GLU A 201 -8.67 -13.50 20.98
N ALA A 202 -8.91 -13.90 22.20
CA ALA A 202 -8.07 -14.82 22.95
C ALA A 202 -8.90 -15.93 23.55
N THR A 203 -8.29 -17.08 23.79
CA THR A 203 -8.94 -18.22 24.42
C THR A 203 -8.18 -18.59 25.68
N GLY A 204 -8.88 -18.76 26.80
CA GLY A 204 -8.33 -19.27 28.03
C GLY A 204 -8.11 -20.79 27.99
N GLU A 205 -7.42 -21.34 28.97
CA GLU A 205 -7.14 -22.78 29.11
C GLU A 205 -8.43 -23.61 29.25
N ASP A 206 -9.50 -23.00 29.72
CA ASP A 206 -10.83 -23.58 29.89
C ASP A 206 -11.76 -23.32 28.70
N ASP A 207 -11.23 -23.01 27.51
CA ASP A 207 -11.96 -22.61 26.31
C ASP A 207 -12.83 -21.35 26.46
N THR A 208 -12.66 -20.59 27.54
CA THR A 208 -13.34 -19.31 27.72
C THR A 208 -12.88 -18.31 26.66
N LEU A 209 -13.83 -17.82 25.86
CA LEU A 209 -13.55 -16.76 24.89
C LEU A 209 -13.38 -15.42 25.59
N CYS A 210 -12.33 -14.71 25.20
CA CYS A 210 -12.01 -13.39 25.70
C CYS A 210 -11.82 -12.40 24.54
N GLU A 211 -12.25 -11.17 24.75
CA GLU A 211 -11.80 -10.06 23.91
C GLU A 211 -10.44 -9.58 24.42
N ALA A 212 -9.51 -9.40 23.51
CA ALA A 212 -8.19 -8.90 23.82
C ALA A 212 -7.84 -7.67 22.98
N ALA A 213 -7.13 -6.75 23.57
CA ALA A 213 -6.62 -5.58 22.89
C ALA A 213 -5.13 -5.40 23.18
N VAL A 214 -4.35 -5.11 22.14
CA VAL A 214 -2.97 -4.65 22.26
C VAL A 214 -2.97 -3.17 21.93
N ILE A 215 -2.55 -2.36 22.90
CA ILE A 215 -2.52 -0.90 22.80
C ILE A 215 -1.07 -0.45 22.84
N ILE A 216 -0.60 0.12 21.72
CA ILE A 216 0.70 0.80 21.69
C ILE A 216 0.41 2.28 21.83
N ASP A 217 0.77 2.85 22.99
CA ASP A 217 0.43 4.23 23.32
C ASP A 217 0.96 5.20 22.26
N ARG A 218 2.19 5.02 21.82
CA ARG A 218 2.79 5.90 20.80
C ARG A 218 3.71 5.12 19.87
N CYS A 219 3.41 5.19 18.58
CA CYS A 219 4.24 4.59 17.55
C CYS A 219 4.34 5.50 16.32
N LYS A 220 5.31 5.17 15.46
CA LYS A 220 5.50 5.83 14.18
C LYS A 220 5.70 4.77 13.10
N VAL A 221 5.06 4.95 11.95
CA VAL A 221 5.24 4.04 10.81
C VAL A 221 6.67 4.13 10.29
N GLN A 222 7.30 2.99 10.09
CA GLN A 222 8.55 2.91 9.34
C GLN A 222 8.24 3.10 7.85
N GLY A 223 9.04 3.91 7.18
CA GLY A 223 8.78 4.28 5.78
C GLY A 223 9.17 3.23 4.75
N GLN A 224 9.14 1.96 5.11
CA GLN A 224 9.43 0.88 4.19
C GLN A 224 8.12 0.22 3.76
N ILE A 225 7.79 0.33 2.48
CA ILE A 225 6.75 -0.44 1.83
C ILE A 225 7.43 -1.27 0.76
N ASN A 226 7.28 -2.56 0.85
CA ASN A 226 7.58 -3.48 -0.23
C ASN A 226 6.25 -4.10 -0.67
N PRO A 227 5.46 -3.42 -1.53
CA PRO A 227 4.31 -4.07 -2.11
C PRO A 227 4.84 -5.20 -2.99
N PRO A 228 4.54 -6.46 -2.70
CA PRO A 228 4.95 -7.53 -3.58
C PRO A 228 4.17 -7.40 -4.88
N GLN A 229 4.87 -7.08 -5.96
CA GLN A 229 4.32 -7.08 -7.31
C GLN A 229 4.74 -8.37 -8.00
N GLN A 230 4.11 -9.46 -7.63
CA GLN A 230 4.32 -10.75 -8.28
C GLN A 230 3.03 -11.21 -8.95
N GLY A 231 3.09 -11.49 -10.23
CA GLY A 231 1.95 -12.04 -10.95
C GLY A 231 1.51 -13.39 -10.36
N GLY A 232 0.22 -13.58 -10.15
CA GLY A 232 -0.41 -14.85 -9.86
C GLY A 232 -0.87 -15.10 -8.44
N THR A 233 -0.16 -14.69 -7.40
CA THR A 233 -0.57 -14.96 -6.01
C THR A 233 -0.63 -13.66 -5.20
N PRO A 234 -1.78 -13.30 -4.63
CA PRO A 234 -1.87 -12.16 -3.72
C PRO A 234 -0.90 -12.35 -2.55
N GLN A 235 -0.01 -11.40 -2.35
CA GLN A 235 0.93 -11.44 -1.24
C GLN A 235 0.52 -10.43 -0.16
N PRO A 236 0.58 -10.81 1.13
CA PRO A 236 0.25 -9.91 2.20
C PRO A 236 1.28 -8.77 2.31
N VAL A 237 0.82 -7.59 2.70
CA VAL A 237 1.66 -6.41 2.90
C VAL A 237 1.97 -6.25 4.38
N THR A 238 3.24 -6.07 4.73
CA THR A 238 3.66 -5.85 6.11
C THR A 238 3.95 -4.38 6.35
N ILE A 239 3.32 -3.83 7.39
CA ILE A 239 3.59 -2.49 7.89
C ILE A 239 4.30 -2.61 9.24
N THR A 240 5.45 -1.96 9.37
CA THR A 240 6.20 -1.94 10.61
C THR A 240 6.06 -0.59 11.30
N PHE A 241 5.75 -0.64 12.59
CA PHE A 241 5.66 0.52 13.47
C PHE A 241 6.81 0.50 14.45
N THR A 242 7.54 1.61 14.60
CA THR A 242 8.49 1.81 15.69
C THR A 242 7.74 2.28 16.92
N ILE A 243 7.94 1.59 18.04
CA ILE A 243 7.37 1.96 19.33
C ILE A 243 8.18 3.12 19.91
N LEU A 244 7.50 4.15 20.35
CA LEU A 244 8.11 5.36 20.92
C LEU A 244 7.80 5.45 22.41
N LYS A 245 8.60 6.26 23.13
CA LYS A 245 8.32 6.57 24.53
C LYS A 245 6.88 7.07 24.71
N PRO A 246 6.09 6.48 25.63
CA PRO A 246 4.70 6.89 25.84
C PRO A 246 4.59 8.34 26.34
N ARG A 247 3.43 8.96 26.10
CA ARG A 247 3.07 10.27 26.62
C ARG A 247 1.82 10.14 27.48
N GLY A 248 1.94 10.31 28.76
CA GLY A 248 0.80 10.25 29.69
C GLY A 248 0.39 8.85 30.12
N ASN A 249 0.98 7.81 29.57
CA ASN A 249 0.84 6.44 30.01
C ASN A 249 2.16 5.92 30.57
N ASN A 250 2.10 5.03 31.57
CA ASN A 250 3.30 4.41 32.13
C ASN A 250 3.78 3.18 31.31
N ARG A 251 2.99 2.74 30.33
CA ARG A 251 3.26 1.58 29.48
C ARG A 251 3.34 2.00 28.02
N ALA A 252 4.38 1.57 27.35
CA ALA A 252 4.54 1.77 25.92
C ALA A 252 3.66 0.79 25.11
N VAL A 253 3.51 -0.43 25.61
CA VAL A 253 2.61 -1.48 25.10
C VAL A 253 1.77 -1.97 26.27
N ASP A 254 0.47 -2.01 26.09
CA ASP A 254 -0.50 -2.49 27.07
C ASP A 254 -1.33 -3.62 26.46
N TYR A 255 -1.49 -4.72 27.21
CA TYR A 255 -2.34 -5.85 26.85
C TYR A 255 -3.54 -5.83 27.76
N ALA A 256 -4.72 -5.61 27.21
CA ALA A 256 -5.98 -5.64 27.92
C ALA A 256 -6.80 -6.85 27.47
N ILE A 257 -7.36 -7.59 28.42
CA ILE A 257 -8.13 -8.81 28.16
C ILE A 257 -9.39 -8.77 29.04
N THR A 258 -10.53 -9.07 28.45
CA THR A 258 -11.80 -9.18 29.17
C THR A 258 -12.56 -10.41 28.72
N PRO A 259 -13.15 -11.19 29.65
CA PRO A 259 -14.05 -12.29 29.27
C PRO A 259 -15.23 -11.76 28.47
N ILE A 260 -15.63 -12.51 27.45
CA ILE A 260 -16.89 -12.22 26.74
C ILE A 260 -18.04 -12.69 27.66
N SER A 261 -18.79 -11.74 28.20
CA SER A 261 -20.04 -12.07 28.89
C SER A 261 -21.01 -12.65 27.88
N GLN A 262 -21.40 -13.93 28.09
CA GLN A 262 -22.45 -14.61 27.35
C GLN A 262 -23.82 -14.01 27.68
#